data_848b8e0d3cb09e9782420ad803070103
#
_entry.id   848b8e0d3cb09e9782420ad803070103
#
_cell.length_a   1.000
_cell.length_b   1.000
_cell.length_c   1.000
_cell.angle_alpha   90.00
_cell.angle_beta   90.00
_cell.angle_gamma   90.00
#
_symmetry.space_group_name_H-M   'P 1'
#
loop_
_entity.id
_entity.type
_entity.pdbx_description
1 polymer ?
#
loop_
_entity_poly.entity_id
_entity_poly.type
_entity_poly.pdbx_seq_one_letter_code
_entity_poly.pdbx_strand_id
1 'polypeptide(L)'
;NLVDRTMSNSPKLGGNIYIHGGCVTVGCIPMTDVLISQLYVTCLMAKLNGQENIPIHIYPTRFNKSAMSYLYVEFKNDPFKQKFWNTLKKYYDYFELYHKLKPLLYTNDGNYL
;
A
#
# COMPACT_ATOMS: atom_id res chain seq x y z
N ASN A 1 -5.49 7.32 7.68
CA ASN A 1 -5.58 8.54 6.86
C ASN A 1 -7.04 8.99 6.71
N LEU A 2 -7.32 10.01 5.89
CA LEU A 2 -8.67 10.52 5.69
C LEU A 2 -9.57 9.48 5.00
N VAL A 3 -9.04 8.77 4.02
CA VAL A 3 -9.76 7.71 3.29
C VAL A 3 -10.18 6.60 4.25
N ASP A 4 -9.28 6.14 5.11
CA ASP A 4 -9.60 5.10 6.10
C ASP A 4 -10.73 5.54 7.04
N ARG A 5 -10.73 6.82 7.46
CA ARG A 5 -11.79 7.37 8.32
C ARG A 5 -13.14 7.44 7.60
N THR A 6 -13.13 7.76 6.33
CA THR A 6 -14.34 7.88 5.52
C THR A 6 -14.94 6.51 5.18
N MET A 7 -14.06 5.52 4.89
CA MET A 7 -14.46 4.18 4.47
C MET A 7 -14.79 3.24 5.63
N SER A 8 -14.29 3.52 6.82
CA SER A 8 -14.47 2.65 7.96
C SER A 8 -15.76 2.94 8.73
N ASN A 9 -16.54 1.91 8.97
CA ASN A 9 -17.66 1.94 9.91
C ASN A 9 -17.24 1.77 11.38
N SER A 10 -15.93 1.60 11.63
CA SER A 10 -15.38 1.41 12.97
C SER A 10 -14.96 2.75 13.59
N PRO A 11 -15.33 3.03 14.84
CA PRO A 11 -14.84 4.20 15.54
C PRO A 11 -13.34 4.12 15.88
N LYS A 12 -12.74 2.93 15.75
CA LYS A 12 -11.32 2.67 15.95
C LYS A 12 -10.73 2.08 14.69
N LEU A 13 -9.93 2.86 13.99
CA LEU A 13 -9.27 2.46 12.74
C LEU A 13 -8.04 1.56 12.93
N GLY A 14 -7.75 1.17 14.17
CA GLY A 14 -6.45 0.60 14.49
C GLY A 14 -5.36 1.69 14.55
N GLY A 15 -4.13 1.27 14.75
CA GLY A 15 -3.00 2.20 14.81
C GLY A 15 -1.69 1.45 14.93
N ASN A 16 -0.58 2.19 14.83
CA ASN A 16 0.76 1.65 15.06
C ASN A 16 1.11 0.45 14.17
N ILE A 17 0.91 0.59 12.86
CA ILE A 17 1.41 -0.38 11.89
C ILE A 17 2.90 -0.08 11.67
N TYR A 18 3.75 -1.04 12.02
CA TYR A 18 5.19 -0.93 11.89
C TYR A 18 5.71 -1.79 10.75
N ILE A 19 6.80 -1.33 10.13
CA ILE A 19 7.68 -2.17 9.33
C ILE A 19 8.81 -2.58 10.27
N HIS A 20 9.01 -3.89 10.50
CA HIS A 20 9.91 -4.37 11.54
C HIS A 20 10.68 -5.62 11.12
N GLY A 21 11.76 -5.93 11.84
CA GLY A 21 12.49 -7.18 11.71
C GLY A 21 11.76 -8.37 12.31
N GLY A 22 12.32 -9.56 12.13
CA GLY A 22 11.71 -10.82 12.55
C GLY A 22 10.68 -11.36 11.55
N CYS A 23 10.19 -12.57 11.83
CA CYS A 23 9.33 -13.30 10.89
C CYS A 23 7.89 -13.47 11.38
N VAL A 24 7.54 -12.96 12.57
CA VAL A 24 6.21 -13.13 13.17
C VAL A 24 5.57 -11.77 13.39
N THR A 25 4.33 -11.64 12.95
CA THR A 25 3.56 -10.40 13.09
C THR A 25 2.07 -10.66 13.24
N VAL A 26 1.37 -9.69 13.84
CA VAL A 26 -0.09 -9.62 13.90
C VAL A 26 -0.51 -8.25 13.37
N GLY A 27 -0.63 -8.12 12.04
CA GLY A 27 -1.10 -6.89 11.38
C GLY A 27 -0.01 -5.86 11.01
N CYS A 28 1.24 -6.04 11.45
CA CYS A 28 2.37 -5.24 10.99
C CYS A 28 3.00 -5.83 9.72
N ILE A 29 4.01 -5.15 9.17
CA ILE A 29 4.73 -5.59 7.96
C ILE A 29 6.09 -6.14 8.37
N PRO A 30 6.27 -7.47 8.45
CA PRO A 30 7.54 -8.07 8.82
C PRO A 30 8.51 -8.10 7.64
N MET A 31 9.77 -7.87 7.94
CA MET A 31 10.90 -8.08 7.04
C MET A 31 11.96 -8.92 7.77
N THR A 32 12.94 -9.47 7.04
CA THR A 32 14.11 -10.07 7.73
C THR A 32 14.92 -8.97 8.41
N ASP A 33 15.69 -9.32 9.44
CA ASP A 33 16.52 -8.35 10.18
C ASP A 33 17.53 -7.66 9.27
N VAL A 34 18.06 -8.36 8.29
CA VAL A 34 18.95 -7.78 7.27
C VAL A 34 18.23 -6.74 6.43
N LEU A 35 17.02 -7.05 5.94
CA LEU A 35 16.27 -6.13 5.06
C LEU A 35 15.77 -4.90 5.82
N ILE A 36 15.31 -5.05 7.06
CA ILE A 36 14.87 -3.89 7.84
C ILE A 36 16.05 -2.96 8.17
N SER A 37 17.21 -3.51 8.45
CA SER A 37 18.42 -2.72 8.70
C SER A 37 18.82 -1.91 7.46
N GLN A 38 18.77 -2.51 6.28
CA GLN A 38 19.03 -1.82 5.00
C GLN A 38 17.99 -0.72 4.74
N LEU A 39 16.72 -1.03 4.92
CA LEU A 39 15.63 -0.06 4.77
C LEU A 39 15.79 1.11 5.73
N TYR A 40 16.09 0.83 7.00
CA TYR A 40 16.29 1.87 8.02
C TYR A 40 17.41 2.83 7.65
N VAL A 41 18.57 2.30 7.26
CA VAL A 41 19.72 3.12 6.82
C VAL A 41 19.36 3.95 5.58
N THR A 42 18.66 3.35 4.60
CA THR A 42 18.22 4.06 3.40
C THR A 42 17.26 5.22 3.75
N CYS A 43 16.30 4.98 4.63
CA CYS A 43 15.38 6.01 5.10
C CYS A 43 16.10 7.12 5.87
N LEU A 44 17.07 6.77 6.71
CA LEU A 44 17.87 7.73 7.45
C LEU A 44 18.67 8.62 6.49
N MET A 45 19.34 8.03 5.51
CA MET A 45 20.10 8.76 4.49
C MET A 45 19.20 9.68 3.65
N ALA A 46 18.00 9.23 3.26
CA ALA A 46 17.02 10.04 2.57
C ALA A 46 16.63 11.28 3.41
N LYS A 47 16.34 11.09 4.69
CA LYS A 47 16.01 12.19 5.61
C LYS A 47 17.18 13.16 5.78
N LEU A 48 18.39 12.68 5.94
CA LEU A 48 19.60 13.53 6.05
C LEU A 48 19.84 14.36 4.77
N ASN A 49 19.37 13.87 3.62
CA ASN A 49 19.43 14.59 2.35
C ASN A 49 18.17 15.43 2.06
N GLY A 50 17.33 15.71 3.06
CA GLY A 50 16.21 16.63 2.94
C GLY A 50 14.87 16.01 2.54
N GLN A 51 14.76 14.68 2.43
CA GLN A 51 13.49 14.02 2.19
C GLN A 51 12.72 13.88 3.52
N GLU A 52 11.84 14.83 3.81
CA GLU A 52 11.08 14.85 5.06
C GLU A 52 10.10 13.69 5.19
N ASN A 53 9.41 13.35 4.10
CA ASN A 53 8.40 12.30 4.06
C ASN A 53 8.82 11.15 3.14
N ILE A 54 8.63 9.94 3.61
CA ILE A 54 8.87 8.71 2.85
C ILE A 54 7.50 8.08 2.59
N PRO A 55 6.93 8.24 1.39
CA PRO A 55 5.63 7.67 1.06
C PRO A 55 5.72 6.15 0.94
N ILE A 56 4.67 5.47 1.42
CA ILE A 56 4.58 4.01 1.37
C ILE A 56 3.29 3.64 0.66
N HIS A 57 3.40 2.84 -0.41
CA HIS A 57 2.28 2.22 -1.08
C HIS A 57 2.27 0.72 -0.78
N ILE A 58 1.14 0.22 -0.28
CA ILE A 58 0.94 -1.18 0.05
C ILE A 58 -0.11 -1.74 -0.89
N TYR A 59 0.26 -2.78 -1.63
CA TYR A 59 -0.61 -3.45 -2.58
C TYR A 59 -0.86 -4.89 -2.16
N PRO A 60 -2.06 -5.45 -2.44
CA PRO A 60 -2.39 -6.83 -2.05
C PRO A 60 -1.53 -7.87 -2.78
N THR A 61 -0.99 -7.51 -3.93
CA THR A 61 -0.15 -8.37 -4.77
C THR A 61 0.63 -7.53 -5.79
N ARG A 62 1.55 -8.18 -6.49
CA ARG A 62 2.10 -7.65 -7.76
C ARG A 62 1.02 -7.82 -8.83
N PHE A 63 0.53 -6.74 -9.42
CA PHE A 63 -0.59 -6.76 -10.38
C PHE A 63 -0.20 -7.29 -11.77
N ASN A 64 0.42 -8.48 -11.81
CA ASN A 64 0.66 -9.21 -13.05
C ASN A 64 -0.61 -9.95 -13.54
N LYS A 65 -0.55 -10.56 -14.74
CA LYS A 65 -1.71 -11.25 -15.34
C LYS A 65 -2.27 -12.34 -14.44
N SER A 66 -1.43 -13.18 -13.84
CA SER A 66 -1.85 -14.29 -12.98
C SER A 66 -2.57 -13.80 -11.73
N ALA A 67 -1.99 -12.81 -11.04
CA ALA A 67 -2.58 -12.24 -9.84
C ALA A 67 -3.91 -11.53 -10.14
N MET A 68 -4.00 -10.78 -11.25
CA MET A 68 -5.26 -10.15 -11.65
C MET A 68 -6.34 -11.18 -11.99
N SER A 69 -5.98 -12.26 -12.71
CA SER A 69 -6.92 -13.34 -12.99
C SER A 69 -7.44 -14.00 -11.70
N TYR A 70 -6.57 -14.26 -10.74
CA TYR A 70 -6.96 -14.78 -9.44
C TYR A 70 -7.93 -13.84 -8.71
N LEU A 71 -7.60 -12.56 -8.63
CA LEU A 71 -8.45 -11.57 -7.97
C LEU A 71 -9.84 -11.46 -8.64
N TYR A 72 -9.91 -11.51 -9.96
CA TYR A 72 -11.19 -11.47 -10.68
C TYR A 72 -12.04 -12.71 -10.46
N VAL A 73 -11.42 -13.88 -10.38
CA VAL A 73 -12.14 -15.15 -10.12
C VAL A 73 -12.62 -15.22 -8.68
N GLU A 74 -11.74 -14.94 -7.73
CA GLU A 74 -12.03 -15.01 -6.30
C GLU A 74 -13.14 -14.03 -5.88
N PHE A 75 -13.09 -12.82 -6.43
CA PHE A 75 -14.03 -11.75 -6.09
C PHE A 75 -14.99 -11.41 -7.24
N LYS A 76 -15.37 -12.41 -8.05
CA LYS A 76 -16.27 -12.23 -9.20
C LYS A 76 -17.63 -11.60 -8.85
N ASN A 77 -18.08 -11.81 -7.62
CA ASN A 77 -19.37 -11.30 -7.12
C ASN A 77 -19.23 -9.98 -6.34
N ASP A 78 -18.06 -9.36 -6.33
CA ASP A 78 -17.80 -8.12 -5.61
C ASP A 78 -17.27 -7.04 -6.58
N PRO A 79 -18.16 -6.33 -7.29
CA PRO A 79 -17.78 -5.30 -8.26
C PRO A 79 -16.99 -4.14 -7.62
N PHE A 80 -17.26 -3.85 -6.33
CA PHE A 80 -16.54 -2.80 -5.59
C PHE A 80 -15.05 -3.15 -5.46
N LYS A 81 -14.73 -4.36 -5.03
CA LYS A 81 -13.33 -4.81 -4.93
C LYS A 81 -12.66 -4.85 -6.30
N GLN A 82 -13.35 -5.34 -7.33
CA GLN A 82 -12.79 -5.36 -8.68
C GLN A 82 -12.44 -3.95 -9.16
N LYS A 83 -13.35 -2.97 -8.98
CA LYS A 83 -13.09 -1.57 -9.30
C LYS A 83 -11.91 -1.03 -8.50
N PHE A 84 -11.86 -1.31 -7.20
CA PHE A 84 -10.80 -0.87 -6.31
C PHE A 84 -9.43 -1.40 -6.76
N TRP A 85 -9.31 -2.70 -7.07
CA TRP A 85 -8.05 -3.27 -7.54
C TRP A 85 -7.62 -2.76 -8.91
N ASN A 86 -8.56 -2.51 -9.82
CA ASN A 86 -8.25 -1.87 -11.09
C ASN A 86 -7.69 -0.45 -10.88
N THR A 87 -8.20 0.27 -9.90
CA THR A 87 -7.66 1.58 -9.55
C THR A 87 -6.27 1.46 -8.94
N LEU A 88 -6.05 0.57 -7.97
CA LEU A 88 -4.73 0.33 -7.41
C LEU A 88 -3.71 -0.11 -8.46
N LYS A 89 -4.15 -0.95 -9.43
CA LYS A 89 -3.29 -1.37 -10.54
C LYS A 89 -2.76 -0.20 -11.36
N LYS A 90 -3.56 0.84 -11.61
CA LYS A 90 -3.09 2.04 -12.34
C LYS A 90 -1.91 2.73 -11.63
N TYR A 91 -1.98 2.81 -10.28
CA TYR A 91 -0.90 3.38 -9.48
C TYR A 91 0.34 2.48 -9.45
N TYR A 92 0.13 1.17 -9.35
CA TYR A 92 1.19 0.17 -9.43
C TYR A 92 1.91 0.22 -10.78
N ASP A 93 1.17 0.16 -11.90
CA ASP A 93 1.75 0.20 -13.26
C ASP A 93 2.50 1.51 -13.52
N TYR A 94 1.99 2.63 -12.99
CA TYR A 94 2.68 3.91 -13.08
C TYR A 94 4.03 3.87 -12.37
N PHE A 95 4.09 3.30 -11.16
CA PHE A 95 5.35 3.15 -10.44
C PHE A 95 6.33 2.21 -11.17
N GLU A 96 5.86 1.06 -11.67
CA GLU A 96 6.71 0.12 -12.42
C GLU A 96 7.33 0.77 -13.68
N LEU A 97 6.60 1.69 -14.31
CA LEU A 97 7.07 2.36 -15.52
C LEU A 97 7.99 3.56 -15.24
N TYR A 98 7.66 4.37 -14.25
CA TYR A 98 8.32 5.66 -14.04
C TYR A 98 9.21 5.71 -12.78
N HIS A 99 9.16 4.70 -11.92
CA HIS A 99 9.82 4.68 -10.60
C HIS A 99 9.52 5.90 -9.73
N LYS A 100 8.32 6.45 -9.90
CA LYS A 100 7.79 7.60 -9.16
C LYS A 100 6.39 7.28 -8.66
N LEU A 101 6.08 7.70 -7.44
CA LEU A 101 4.72 7.55 -6.93
C LEU A 101 3.82 8.61 -7.56
N LYS A 102 2.70 8.16 -8.13
CA LYS A 102 1.64 9.06 -8.57
C LYS A 102 0.89 9.58 -7.34
N PRO A 103 0.59 10.89 -7.25
CA PRO A 103 -0.25 11.40 -6.17
C PRO A 103 -1.58 10.65 -6.10
N LEU A 104 -1.96 10.20 -4.91
CA LEU A 104 -3.25 9.57 -4.68
C LEU A 104 -4.33 10.64 -4.68
N LEU A 105 -5.27 10.52 -5.60
CA LEU A 105 -6.48 11.31 -5.64
C LEU A 105 -7.64 10.47 -5.12
N TYR A 106 -8.55 11.09 -4.40
CA TYR A 106 -9.73 10.42 -3.85
C TYR A 106 -10.93 11.37 -3.83
N THR A 107 -12.10 10.79 -3.92
CA THR A 107 -13.38 11.49 -3.81
C THR A 107 -13.73 11.76 -2.34
N ASN A 108 -14.70 12.61 -2.09
CA ASN A 108 -15.18 12.93 -0.73
C ASN A 108 -15.77 11.70 0.00
N ASP A 109 -16.25 10.72 -0.73
CA ASP A 109 -16.73 9.44 -0.23
C ASP A 109 -15.64 8.36 -0.09
N GLY A 110 -14.36 8.74 -0.28
CA GLY A 110 -13.20 7.91 0.01
C GLY A 110 -12.78 6.94 -1.10
N ASN A 111 -13.35 7.04 -2.29
CA ASN A 111 -12.89 6.23 -3.42
C ASN A 111 -11.62 6.81 -4.04
N TYR A 112 -10.66 5.97 -4.37
CA TYR A 112 -9.50 6.38 -5.18
C TYR A 112 -9.92 6.61 -6.64
N LEU A 113 -9.28 7.62 -7.27
CA LEU A 113 -9.53 8.04 -8.65
C LEU A 113 -8.47 7.53 -9.62
#